data_2bafee477f31dcaba1b288eb3e42640a
#
_entry.id   2bafee477f31dcaba1b288eb3e42640a
#
_cell.length_a   1.000
_cell.length_b   1.000
_cell.length_c   1.000
_cell.angle_alpha   90.00
_cell.angle_beta   90.00
_cell.angle_gamma   90.00
#
_symmetry.space_group_name_H-M   'P 1'
#
loop_
_entity.id
_entity.type
_entity.pdbx_description
1 polymer ?
#
loop_
_entity_poly.entity_id
_entity_poly.type
_entity_poly.pdbx_seq_one_letter_code
_entity_poly.pdbx_strand_id
1 'polypeptide(L)'
;MKKCLFLIFVLALGSGLAAQKQLSDVFEKGDVVWFGLDFSQAKFVQILNEQGSETEIVEKWIPAWNNLMVSEPGKYDFAKTFKKEQVIYAIETAARVNEQMVPEGLLVSSCPDMEAPEALVADLIKAYDTGSVTEGLGLVFVVTCFNKGTVQGSMYITFFDIASREVLLCEKMTGRAAGFGIRNYWAGSIYDVLKQIQKKDFKRWRSKYLSK
;
A
#
# COMPACT_ATOMS: atom_id res chain seq x y z
N MET A 1 -33.37 23.64 58.90
CA MET A 1 -32.65 23.99 57.67
C MET A 1 -31.93 22.70 57.18
N LYS A 2 -32.52 22.02 56.19
CA LYS A 2 -31.95 20.78 55.62
C LYS A 2 -31.08 21.19 54.42
N LYS A 3 -29.75 20.91 54.50
CA LYS A 3 -28.82 21.12 53.40
C LYS A 3 -28.90 19.88 52.50
N CYS A 4 -29.46 20.05 51.29
CA CYS A 4 -29.35 19.04 50.25
C CYS A 4 -27.95 19.13 49.60
N LEU A 5 -27.18 18.05 49.78
CA LEU A 5 -25.90 17.85 49.10
C LEU A 5 -26.17 17.24 47.72
N PHE A 6 -26.01 18.04 46.66
CA PHE A 6 -26.10 17.55 45.26
C PHE A 6 -24.77 16.90 44.88
N LEU A 7 -24.79 15.59 44.81
CA LEU A 7 -23.62 14.80 44.32
C LEU A 7 -23.66 14.84 42.80
N ILE A 8 -22.78 15.66 42.16
CA ILE A 8 -22.57 15.66 40.70
C ILE A 8 -21.75 14.46 40.35
N PHE A 9 -22.41 13.48 39.74
CA PHE A 9 -21.73 12.29 39.17
C PHE A 9 -21.21 12.70 37.79
N VAL A 10 -19.90 13.02 37.69
CA VAL A 10 -19.22 13.25 36.42
C VAL A 10 -18.99 11.88 35.80
N LEU A 11 -19.83 11.48 34.83
CA LEU A 11 -19.54 10.39 33.92
C LEU A 11 -18.35 10.81 33.04
N ALA A 12 -17.16 10.35 33.38
CA ALA A 12 -16.03 10.36 32.45
C ALA A 12 -16.33 9.35 31.33
N LEU A 13 -16.85 9.86 30.20
CA LEU A 13 -16.86 9.12 28.94
C LEU A 13 -15.40 8.92 28.53
N GLY A 14 -14.85 7.80 28.95
CA GLY A 14 -13.57 7.31 28.44
C GLY A 14 -13.74 6.95 26.96
N SER A 15 -13.56 7.93 26.08
CA SER A 15 -13.27 7.66 24.68
C SER A 15 -11.95 6.89 24.70
N GLY A 16 -12.00 5.58 24.46
CA GLY A 16 -10.81 4.78 24.23
C GLY A 16 -10.09 5.36 23.00
N LEU A 17 -9.13 6.25 23.25
CA LEU A 17 -8.19 6.68 22.21
C LEU A 17 -7.41 5.44 21.82
N ALA A 18 -7.73 4.87 20.65
CA ALA A 18 -6.87 3.85 20.05
C ALA A 18 -5.45 4.40 19.99
N ALA A 19 -4.48 3.64 20.46
CA ALA A 19 -3.09 4.09 20.46
C ALA A 19 -2.64 4.26 19.01
N GLN A 20 -2.23 5.47 18.66
CA GLN A 20 -1.67 5.78 17.34
C GLN A 20 -0.47 4.86 17.07
N LYS A 21 -0.41 4.28 15.86
CA LYS A 21 0.69 3.44 15.44
C LYS A 21 1.96 4.27 15.24
N GLN A 22 3.09 3.65 15.53
CA GLN A 22 4.40 4.26 15.42
C GLN A 22 5.29 3.46 14.47
N LEU A 23 6.41 4.02 14.09
CA LEU A 23 7.38 3.37 13.20
C LEU A 23 7.87 2.00 13.74
N SER A 24 7.98 1.83 15.06
CA SER A 24 8.30 0.53 15.67
C SER A 24 7.29 -0.55 15.34
N ASP A 25 5.99 -0.21 15.27
CA ASP A 25 4.91 -1.16 14.98
C ASP A 25 5.07 -1.81 13.60
N VAL A 26 5.71 -1.11 12.65
CA VAL A 26 6.03 -1.69 11.33
C VAL A 26 6.87 -2.95 11.46
N PHE A 27 7.76 -3.01 12.45
CA PHE A 27 8.74 -4.08 12.64
C PHE A 27 8.36 -5.07 13.75
N GLU A 28 7.29 -4.82 14.48
CA GLU A 28 6.75 -5.70 15.51
C GLU A 28 5.75 -6.69 14.92
N LYS A 29 5.53 -7.77 15.68
CA LYS A 29 4.43 -8.70 15.38
C LYS A 29 3.09 -8.00 15.60
N GLY A 30 2.05 -8.54 15.01
CA GLY A 30 0.69 -8.00 15.08
C GLY A 30 0.04 -7.99 13.71
N ASP A 31 -1.14 -7.42 13.63
CA ASP A 31 -1.91 -7.38 12.39
C ASP A 31 -1.49 -6.21 11.50
N VAL A 32 -1.69 -6.40 10.21
CA VAL A 32 -1.57 -5.34 9.20
C VAL A 32 -2.77 -5.37 8.28
N VAL A 33 -3.27 -4.18 7.94
CA VAL A 33 -4.34 -4.03 6.96
C VAL A 33 -3.72 -3.75 5.59
N TRP A 34 -3.93 -4.64 4.64
CA TRP A 34 -3.49 -4.51 3.26
C TRP A 34 -4.54 -3.76 2.44
N PHE A 35 -4.20 -2.55 2.00
CA PHE A 35 -5.09 -1.67 1.23
C PHE A 35 -5.01 -1.87 -0.29
N GLY A 36 -4.11 -2.71 -0.77
CA GLY A 36 -4.00 -3.06 -2.19
C GLY A 36 -2.82 -2.40 -2.90
N LEU A 37 -2.90 -2.48 -4.23
CA LEU A 37 -1.99 -1.80 -5.16
C LEU A 37 -2.68 -0.52 -5.62
N ASP A 38 -2.12 0.63 -5.28
CA ASP A 38 -2.55 1.94 -5.75
C ASP A 38 -1.77 2.29 -7.03
N PHE A 39 -2.48 2.42 -8.14
CA PHE A 39 -1.94 2.76 -9.45
C PHE A 39 -2.16 4.24 -9.83
N SER A 40 -2.70 5.06 -8.94
CA SER A 40 -3.04 6.45 -9.24
C SER A 40 -1.87 7.28 -9.79
N GLN A 41 -0.64 6.88 -9.46
CA GLN A 41 0.59 7.51 -9.93
C GLN A 41 1.31 6.71 -11.01
N ALA A 42 0.71 5.61 -11.47
CA ALA A 42 1.39 4.69 -12.36
C ALA A 42 1.52 5.25 -13.78
N LYS A 43 2.67 5.01 -14.38
CA LYS A 43 2.93 5.15 -15.81
C LYS A 43 3.41 3.83 -16.38
N PHE A 44 3.22 3.68 -17.68
CA PHE A 44 3.49 2.44 -18.38
C PHE A 44 4.37 2.72 -19.61
N VAL A 45 5.48 1.97 -19.73
CA VAL A 45 6.47 2.17 -20.81
C VAL A 45 6.51 0.93 -21.71
N GLN A 46 6.40 1.15 -23.02
CA GLN A 46 6.51 0.11 -24.07
C GLN A 46 5.56 -1.09 -23.89
N ILE A 47 4.35 -0.82 -23.41
CA ILE A 47 3.37 -1.88 -23.09
C ILE A 47 2.37 -2.12 -24.22
N LEU A 48 2.23 -1.18 -25.16
CA LEU A 48 1.13 -1.07 -26.15
C LEU A 48 0.83 -2.31 -26.98
N ASN A 49 1.84 -3.06 -27.39
CA ASN A 49 1.62 -4.17 -28.34
C ASN A 49 1.09 -5.45 -27.69
N GLU A 50 1.10 -5.54 -26.36
CA GLU A 50 0.77 -6.77 -25.63
C GLU A 50 -0.45 -6.59 -24.71
N GLN A 51 -0.86 -5.38 -24.39
CA GLN A 51 -1.77 -5.10 -23.28
C GLN A 51 -3.05 -4.36 -23.67
N GLY A 52 -3.25 -4.10 -24.95
CA GLY A 52 -4.40 -3.36 -25.41
C GLY A 52 -4.28 -1.84 -25.20
N SER A 53 -5.39 -1.18 -24.98
CA SER A 53 -5.48 0.27 -24.80
C SER A 53 -5.19 0.70 -23.35
N GLU A 54 -4.96 2.00 -23.13
CA GLU A 54 -4.91 2.60 -21.80
C GLU A 54 -6.18 2.32 -20.99
N THR A 55 -7.32 2.29 -21.64
CA THR A 55 -8.62 1.90 -21.05
C THR A 55 -8.57 0.47 -20.51
N GLU A 56 -8.07 -0.50 -21.29
CA GLU A 56 -7.92 -1.88 -20.79
C GLU A 56 -6.99 -1.99 -19.58
N ILE A 57 -5.96 -1.12 -19.49
CA ILE A 57 -5.08 -1.10 -18.32
C ILE A 57 -5.90 -0.75 -17.07
N VAL A 58 -6.70 0.32 -17.14
CA VAL A 58 -7.52 0.78 -16.00
C VAL A 58 -8.65 -0.20 -15.68
N GLU A 59 -9.45 -0.57 -16.67
CA GLU A 59 -10.69 -1.29 -16.44
C GLU A 59 -10.51 -2.80 -16.23
N LYS A 60 -9.42 -3.38 -16.75
CA LYS A 60 -9.19 -4.82 -16.72
C LYS A 60 -7.97 -5.24 -15.91
N TRP A 61 -6.81 -4.65 -16.22
CA TRP A 61 -5.55 -5.16 -15.67
C TRP A 61 -5.29 -4.69 -14.24
N ILE A 62 -5.55 -3.45 -13.89
CA ILE A 62 -5.39 -2.93 -12.53
C ILE A 62 -6.28 -3.70 -11.53
N PRO A 63 -7.59 -3.91 -11.77
CA PRO A 63 -8.40 -4.77 -10.92
C PRO A 63 -7.88 -6.22 -10.86
N ALA A 64 -7.44 -6.77 -12.01
CA ALA A 64 -6.93 -8.14 -12.05
C ALA A 64 -5.65 -8.33 -11.23
N TRP A 65 -4.75 -7.34 -11.21
CA TRP A 65 -3.55 -7.39 -10.35
C TRP A 65 -3.90 -7.28 -8.88
N ASN A 66 -4.79 -6.39 -8.48
CA ASN A 66 -5.28 -6.29 -7.10
C ASN A 66 -5.93 -7.60 -6.62
N ASN A 67 -6.84 -8.14 -7.41
CA ASN A 67 -7.52 -9.40 -7.10
C ASN A 67 -6.55 -10.58 -7.00
N LEU A 68 -5.47 -10.59 -7.80
CA LEU A 68 -4.48 -11.65 -7.77
C LEU A 68 -3.72 -11.70 -6.43
N MET A 69 -3.44 -10.53 -5.83
CA MET A 69 -2.78 -10.44 -4.52
C MET A 69 -3.59 -11.10 -3.41
N VAL A 70 -4.92 -11.04 -3.52
CA VAL A 70 -5.86 -11.63 -2.55
C VAL A 70 -6.12 -13.11 -2.83
N SER A 71 -6.25 -13.48 -4.11
CA SER A 71 -6.63 -14.83 -4.52
C SER A 71 -5.49 -15.85 -4.48
N GLU A 72 -4.23 -15.40 -4.49
CA GLU A 72 -3.04 -16.26 -4.41
C GLU A 72 -2.18 -15.96 -3.15
N PRO A 73 -2.75 -16.05 -1.91
CA PRO A 73 -2.06 -15.64 -0.69
C PRO A 73 -0.81 -16.48 -0.38
N GLY A 74 -0.75 -17.72 -0.87
CA GLY A 74 0.43 -18.57 -0.72
C GLY A 74 1.63 -18.09 -1.54
N LYS A 75 1.40 -17.34 -2.61
CA LYS A 75 2.43 -16.72 -3.45
C LYS A 75 2.73 -15.30 -2.99
N TYR A 76 1.69 -14.51 -2.76
CA TYR A 76 1.79 -13.12 -2.30
C TYR A 76 1.57 -13.05 -0.78
N ASP A 77 2.47 -13.70 -0.04
CA ASP A 77 2.40 -13.86 1.41
C ASP A 77 2.93 -12.61 2.13
N PHE A 78 2.06 -11.64 2.34
CA PHE A 78 2.38 -10.39 3.04
C PHE A 78 2.68 -10.64 4.53
N ALA A 79 1.97 -11.58 5.19
CA ALA A 79 2.20 -11.89 6.58
C ALA A 79 3.64 -12.36 6.80
N LYS A 80 4.09 -13.34 6.02
CA LYS A 80 5.46 -13.85 6.07
C LYS A 80 6.48 -12.79 5.68
N THR A 81 6.19 -12.00 4.63
CA THR A 81 7.10 -10.97 4.11
C THR A 81 7.41 -9.91 5.16
N PHE A 82 6.39 -9.41 5.86
CA PHE A 82 6.50 -8.35 6.85
C PHE A 82 6.48 -8.85 8.30
N LYS A 83 6.60 -10.18 8.51
CA LYS A 83 6.61 -10.83 9.84
C LYS A 83 5.40 -10.47 10.70
N LYS A 84 4.24 -10.36 10.08
CA LYS A 84 2.97 -10.08 10.73
C LYS A 84 2.25 -11.36 11.13
N GLU A 85 1.37 -11.25 12.12
CA GLU A 85 0.55 -12.38 12.57
C GLU A 85 -0.59 -12.63 11.62
N GLN A 86 -1.27 -11.56 11.19
CA GLN A 86 -2.39 -11.61 10.27
C GLN A 86 -2.36 -10.46 9.26
N VAL A 87 -2.91 -10.72 8.08
CA VAL A 87 -3.21 -9.69 7.06
C VAL A 87 -4.72 -9.58 6.93
N ILE A 88 -5.24 -8.38 7.16
CA ILE A 88 -6.64 -8.02 6.93
C ILE A 88 -6.69 -7.34 5.56
N TYR A 89 -7.49 -7.86 4.66
CA TYR A 89 -7.59 -7.32 3.31
C TYR A 89 -8.69 -6.26 3.22
N ALA A 90 -8.33 -5.04 2.79
CA ALA A 90 -9.22 -3.89 2.60
C ALA A 90 -8.93 -3.20 1.26
N ILE A 91 -8.88 -3.99 0.18
CA ILE A 91 -8.44 -3.53 -1.15
C ILE A 91 -9.41 -2.54 -1.82
N GLU A 92 -10.61 -2.36 -1.28
CA GLU A 92 -11.63 -1.46 -1.78
C GLU A 92 -11.16 0.01 -1.78
N THR A 93 -10.26 0.38 -0.86
CA THR A 93 -9.67 1.72 -0.82
C THR A 93 -8.85 2.00 -2.07
N ALA A 94 -7.88 1.14 -2.38
CA ALA A 94 -7.10 1.28 -3.61
C ALA A 94 -7.96 1.09 -4.87
N ALA A 95 -8.97 0.21 -4.83
CA ALA A 95 -9.90 0.02 -5.94
C ALA A 95 -10.61 1.34 -6.28
N ARG A 96 -11.20 2.03 -5.28
CA ARG A 96 -11.86 3.32 -5.48
C ARG A 96 -10.92 4.41 -6.03
N VAL A 97 -9.68 4.45 -5.58
CA VAL A 97 -8.67 5.39 -6.09
C VAL A 97 -8.32 5.06 -7.54
N ASN A 98 -8.13 3.79 -7.85
CA ASN A 98 -7.80 3.32 -9.19
C ASN A 98 -8.96 3.53 -10.19
N GLU A 99 -10.21 3.41 -9.76
CA GLU A 99 -11.40 3.68 -10.58
C GLU A 99 -11.52 5.14 -11.03
N GLN A 100 -10.85 6.06 -10.33
CA GLN A 100 -10.81 7.49 -10.68
C GLN A 100 -9.71 7.83 -11.69
N MET A 101 -8.89 6.86 -12.08
CA MET A 101 -7.81 7.09 -13.04
C MET A 101 -8.37 7.43 -14.42
N VAL A 102 -7.77 8.46 -15.01
CA VAL A 102 -8.02 8.83 -16.40
C VAL A 102 -7.09 8.00 -17.28
N PRO A 103 -7.62 7.24 -18.26
CA PRO A 103 -6.79 6.39 -19.12
C PRO A 103 -5.77 7.14 -19.95
N GLU A 104 -6.12 8.35 -20.45
CA GLU A 104 -5.27 9.12 -21.33
C GLU A 104 -3.97 9.58 -20.66
N GLY A 105 -2.84 9.33 -21.32
CA GLY A 105 -1.53 9.74 -20.85
C GLY A 105 -0.91 8.80 -19.81
N LEU A 106 -1.43 7.59 -19.66
CA LEU A 106 -0.79 6.53 -18.86
C LEU A 106 0.45 5.96 -19.57
N LEU A 107 0.43 5.95 -20.91
CA LEU A 107 1.54 5.44 -21.72
C LEU A 107 2.56 6.54 -21.98
N VAL A 108 3.80 6.27 -21.59
CA VAL A 108 4.90 7.24 -21.69
C VAL A 108 6.14 6.59 -22.29
N SER A 109 7.08 7.42 -22.78
CA SER A 109 8.35 6.96 -23.37
C SER A 109 9.37 6.51 -22.31
N SER A 110 9.29 7.06 -21.10
CA SER A 110 10.15 6.71 -19.96
C SER A 110 9.40 6.86 -18.65
N CYS A 111 9.81 6.10 -17.64
CA CYS A 111 9.28 6.29 -16.29
C CYS A 111 9.62 7.69 -15.80
N PRO A 112 8.66 8.46 -15.26
CA PRO A 112 8.94 9.76 -14.70
C PRO A 112 9.79 9.66 -13.45
N ASP A 113 10.71 10.61 -13.28
CA ASP A 113 11.31 10.85 -11.97
C ASP A 113 10.30 11.59 -11.11
N MET A 114 10.09 11.08 -9.91
CA MET A 114 9.17 11.70 -8.96
C MET A 114 9.93 12.69 -8.08
N GLU A 115 9.55 13.95 -8.14
CA GLU A 115 10.01 14.96 -7.18
C GLU A 115 9.30 14.72 -5.84
N ALA A 116 10.07 14.79 -4.73
CA ALA A 116 9.58 14.62 -3.36
C ALA A 116 8.59 13.44 -3.18
N PRO A 117 8.98 12.21 -3.52
CA PRO A 117 8.06 11.07 -3.58
C PRO A 117 7.42 10.74 -2.23
N GLU A 118 8.11 10.96 -1.12
CA GLU A 118 7.57 10.75 0.23
C GLU A 118 6.43 11.72 0.53
N ALA A 119 6.53 12.98 0.12
CA ALA A 119 5.48 13.98 0.29
C ALA A 119 4.25 13.63 -0.57
N LEU A 120 4.47 13.24 -1.82
CA LEU A 120 3.39 12.81 -2.70
C LEU A 120 2.65 11.60 -2.12
N VAL A 121 3.37 10.58 -1.67
CA VAL A 121 2.77 9.40 -1.04
C VAL A 121 2.01 9.79 0.23
N ALA A 122 2.56 10.69 1.05
CA ALA A 122 1.86 11.17 2.25
C ALA A 122 0.54 11.87 1.91
N ASP A 123 0.50 12.67 0.86
CA ASP A 123 -0.72 13.35 0.41
C ASP A 123 -1.76 12.36 -0.14
N LEU A 124 -1.33 11.31 -0.87
CA LEU A 124 -2.21 10.22 -1.29
C LEU A 124 -2.84 9.51 -0.09
N ILE A 125 -2.03 9.14 0.91
CA ILE A 125 -2.51 8.44 2.11
C ILE A 125 -3.50 9.31 2.90
N LYS A 126 -3.27 10.63 3.02
CA LYS A 126 -4.21 11.56 3.66
C LYS A 126 -5.57 11.59 2.99
N ALA A 127 -5.61 11.42 1.66
CA ALA A 127 -6.83 11.41 0.87
C ALA A 127 -7.59 10.07 0.90
N TYR A 128 -7.02 9.00 1.47
CA TYR A 128 -7.67 7.69 1.47
C TYR A 128 -8.96 7.68 2.31
N ASP A 129 -10.04 7.23 1.67
CA ASP A 129 -11.23 6.77 2.37
C ASP A 129 -11.05 5.29 2.74
N THR A 130 -10.77 5.01 3.99
CA THR A 130 -10.56 3.65 4.49
C THR A 130 -11.86 2.94 4.90
N GLY A 131 -13.01 3.57 4.66
CA GLY A 131 -14.33 3.00 4.95
C GLY A 131 -14.50 2.63 6.43
N SER A 132 -14.85 1.38 6.69
CA SER A 132 -15.06 0.88 8.07
C SER A 132 -13.75 0.60 8.83
N VAL A 133 -12.59 0.64 8.17
CA VAL A 133 -11.29 0.42 8.83
C VAL A 133 -10.78 1.75 9.36
N THR A 134 -10.92 1.97 10.66
CA THR A 134 -10.68 3.28 11.27
C THR A 134 -9.36 3.37 12.05
N GLU A 135 -8.71 2.24 12.33
CA GLU A 135 -7.50 2.19 13.14
C GLU A 135 -6.61 0.99 12.77
N GLY A 136 -5.35 1.01 13.21
CA GLY A 136 -4.39 -0.06 13.01
C GLY A 136 -3.23 0.35 12.10
N LEU A 137 -2.40 -0.63 11.75
CA LEU A 137 -1.27 -0.46 10.84
C LEU A 137 -1.72 -0.73 9.41
N GLY A 138 -1.69 0.28 8.55
CA GLY A 138 -1.98 0.17 7.13
C GLY A 138 -0.74 -0.17 6.31
N LEU A 139 -0.93 -0.93 5.24
CA LEU A 139 0.07 -1.23 4.21
C LEU A 139 -0.54 -1.05 2.83
N VAL A 140 0.12 -0.30 1.98
CA VAL A 140 -0.24 -0.12 0.57
C VAL A 140 1.02 -0.12 -0.29
N PHE A 141 0.92 -0.62 -1.53
CA PHE A 141 1.98 -0.44 -2.52
C PHE A 141 1.53 0.59 -3.55
N VAL A 142 2.16 1.75 -3.54
CA VAL A 142 1.92 2.79 -4.55
C VAL A 142 2.79 2.49 -5.76
N VAL A 143 2.18 1.96 -6.81
CA VAL A 143 2.86 1.61 -8.06
C VAL A 143 3.10 2.88 -8.87
N THR A 144 4.33 3.06 -9.35
CA THR A 144 4.73 4.28 -10.06
C THR A 144 5.06 4.06 -11.53
N CYS A 145 5.61 2.88 -11.85
CA CYS A 145 5.94 2.59 -13.25
C CYS A 145 6.04 1.09 -13.51
N PHE A 146 5.43 0.65 -14.61
CA PHE A 146 5.74 -0.63 -15.24
C PHE A 146 6.46 -0.37 -16.55
N ASN A 147 7.73 -0.80 -16.65
CA ASN A 147 8.59 -0.57 -17.79
C ASN A 147 8.99 -1.87 -18.48
N LYS A 148 8.44 -2.12 -19.66
CA LYS A 148 8.72 -3.32 -20.46
C LYS A 148 10.15 -3.34 -20.98
N GLY A 149 10.71 -2.17 -21.33
CA GLY A 149 12.08 -2.07 -21.84
C GLY A 149 13.14 -2.51 -20.83
N THR A 150 12.91 -2.17 -19.54
CA THR A 150 13.79 -2.60 -18.43
C THR A 150 13.32 -3.86 -17.72
N VAL A 151 12.15 -4.40 -18.10
CA VAL A 151 11.54 -5.58 -17.46
C VAL A 151 11.32 -5.38 -15.95
N GLN A 152 10.88 -4.19 -15.54
CA GLN A 152 10.78 -3.79 -14.14
C GLN A 152 9.45 -3.11 -13.81
N GLY A 153 8.98 -3.39 -12.58
CA GLY A 153 7.93 -2.62 -11.92
C GLY A 153 8.49 -1.87 -10.71
N SER A 154 8.22 -0.56 -10.64
CA SER A 154 8.65 0.31 -9.54
C SER A 154 7.47 0.71 -8.67
N MET A 155 7.65 0.72 -7.36
CA MET A 155 6.61 1.03 -6.39
C MET A 155 7.18 1.52 -5.07
N TYR A 156 6.36 2.22 -4.29
CA TYR A 156 6.65 2.57 -2.90
C TYR A 156 5.90 1.65 -1.96
N ILE A 157 6.63 0.99 -1.08
CA ILE A 157 6.09 0.17 0.00
C ILE A 157 5.83 1.10 1.16
N THR A 158 4.55 1.31 1.47
CA THR A 158 4.15 2.36 2.42
C THR A 158 3.37 1.76 3.58
N PHE A 159 3.89 1.97 4.79
CA PHE A 159 3.17 1.74 6.03
C PHE A 159 2.70 3.05 6.62
N PHE A 160 1.50 3.07 7.16
CA PHE A 160 0.89 4.25 7.75
C PHE A 160 -0.01 3.90 8.93
N ASP A 161 -0.18 4.85 9.83
CA ASP A 161 -1.22 4.77 10.86
C ASP A 161 -2.58 5.07 10.24
N ILE A 162 -3.52 4.14 10.37
CA ILE A 162 -4.84 4.26 9.71
C ILE A 162 -5.65 5.41 10.31
N ALA A 163 -5.58 5.64 11.61
CA ALA A 163 -6.36 6.66 12.27
C ALA A 163 -5.92 8.08 11.89
N SER A 164 -4.63 8.36 11.92
CA SER A 164 -4.07 9.69 11.62
C SER A 164 -3.75 9.91 10.14
N ARG A 165 -3.65 8.85 9.33
CA ARG A 165 -3.12 8.87 7.95
C ARG A 165 -1.64 9.29 7.88
N GLU A 166 -0.92 9.19 8.98
CA GLU A 166 0.51 9.49 9.01
C GLU A 166 1.32 8.34 8.40
N VAL A 167 2.20 8.65 7.48
CA VAL A 167 3.14 7.68 6.88
C VAL A 167 4.24 7.37 7.88
N LEU A 168 4.39 6.11 8.24
CA LEU A 168 5.38 5.61 9.18
C LEU A 168 6.66 5.13 8.48
N LEU A 169 6.50 4.54 7.29
CA LEU A 169 7.61 4.08 6.46
C LEU A 169 7.21 4.16 4.99
N CYS A 170 8.11 4.69 4.16
CA CYS A 170 7.95 4.75 2.72
C CYS A 170 9.29 4.36 2.07
N GLU A 171 9.35 3.23 1.38
CA GLU A 171 10.57 2.71 0.75
C GLU A 171 10.35 2.36 -0.70
N LYS A 172 11.14 2.97 -1.60
CA LYS A 172 11.10 2.66 -3.03
C LYS A 172 11.68 1.28 -3.29
N MET A 173 10.92 0.47 -4.01
CA MET A 173 11.33 -0.85 -4.45
C MET A 173 11.14 -1.01 -5.96
N THR A 174 11.98 -1.85 -6.54
CA THR A 174 11.87 -2.25 -7.94
C THR A 174 11.95 -3.76 -8.02
N GLY A 175 10.97 -4.37 -8.67
CA GLY A 175 10.91 -5.80 -8.89
C GLY A 175 11.00 -6.16 -10.36
N ARG A 176 11.63 -7.29 -10.66
CA ARG A 176 11.70 -7.81 -12.01
C ARG A 176 10.37 -8.44 -12.42
N ALA A 177 9.82 -8.00 -13.56
CA ALA A 177 8.63 -8.61 -14.14
C ALA A 177 8.98 -10.00 -14.71
N ALA A 178 8.13 -10.99 -14.42
CA ALA A 178 8.28 -12.37 -14.90
C ALA A 178 6.95 -13.11 -14.83
N GLY A 179 6.69 -13.99 -15.79
CA GLY A 179 5.46 -14.79 -15.85
C GLY A 179 4.93 -14.89 -17.28
N PHE A 180 3.90 -15.69 -17.46
CA PHE A 180 3.22 -15.85 -18.74
C PHE A 180 1.91 -15.08 -18.78
N GLY A 181 1.71 -14.30 -19.84
CA GLY A 181 0.57 -13.39 -20.01
C GLY A 181 0.68 -12.15 -19.14
N ILE A 182 -0.01 -11.09 -19.56
CA ILE A 182 0.10 -9.73 -19.00
C ILE A 182 -0.12 -9.69 -17.48
N ARG A 183 -1.18 -10.36 -17.01
CA ARG A 183 -1.53 -10.39 -15.59
C ARG A 183 -0.38 -10.94 -14.75
N ASN A 184 0.10 -12.13 -15.08
CA ASN A 184 1.13 -12.80 -14.29
C ASN A 184 2.51 -12.16 -14.47
N TYR A 185 2.79 -11.63 -15.66
CA TYR A 185 4.05 -10.97 -15.97
C TYR A 185 4.30 -9.77 -15.05
N TRP A 186 3.34 -8.85 -14.96
CA TRP A 186 3.48 -7.67 -14.11
C TRP A 186 3.30 -7.97 -12.62
N ALA A 187 2.41 -8.90 -12.27
CA ALA A 187 2.31 -9.40 -10.91
C ALA A 187 3.61 -10.08 -10.44
N GLY A 188 4.41 -10.59 -11.37
CA GLY A 188 5.76 -11.10 -11.11
C GLY A 188 6.70 -10.04 -10.52
N SER A 189 6.56 -8.76 -10.88
CA SER A 189 7.36 -7.69 -10.29
C SER A 189 7.02 -7.46 -8.82
N ILE A 190 5.73 -7.55 -8.46
CA ILE A 190 5.28 -7.47 -7.06
C ILE A 190 5.84 -8.67 -6.26
N TYR A 191 5.75 -9.87 -6.83
CA TYR A 191 6.31 -11.07 -6.22
C TYR A 191 7.81 -10.96 -5.97
N ASP A 192 8.56 -10.43 -6.93
CA ASP A 192 10.00 -10.21 -6.79
C ASP A 192 10.32 -9.21 -5.68
N VAL A 193 9.54 -8.10 -5.57
CA VAL A 193 9.65 -7.13 -4.46
C VAL A 193 9.41 -7.83 -3.12
N LEU A 194 8.34 -8.62 -2.98
CA LEU A 194 8.08 -9.37 -1.74
C LEU A 194 9.25 -10.30 -1.38
N LYS A 195 9.85 -10.98 -2.37
CA LYS A 195 11.02 -11.83 -2.17
C LYS A 195 12.25 -11.05 -1.68
N GLN A 196 12.51 -9.88 -2.26
CA GLN A 196 13.62 -9.01 -1.85
C GLN A 196 13.42 -8.55 -0.40
N ILE A 197 12.21 -8.09 -0.06
CA ILE A 197 11.85 -7.65 1.30
C ILE A 197 12.04 -8.79 2.30
N GLN A 198 11.47 -9.96 2.01
CA GLN A 198 11.57 -11.13 2.89
C GLN A 198 13.03 -11.57 3.11
N LYS A 199 13.85 -11.53 2.05
CA LYS A 199 15.24 -12.00 2.10
C LYS A 199 16.16 -11.05 2.86
N LYS A 200 16.04 -9.73 2.64
CA LYS A 200 17.04 -8.75 3.14
C LYS A 200 16.47 -7.39 3.54
N ASP A 201 15.51 -6.84 2.76
CA ASP A 201 15.23 -5.42 2.88
C ASP A 201 14.44 -5.09 4.15
N PHE A 202 13.54 -5.96 4.62
CA PHE A 202 12.84 -5.75 5.88
C PHE A 202 13.79 -5.65 7.08
N LYS A 203 14.82 -6.49 7.13
CA LYS A 203 15.85 -6.42 8.17
C LYS A 203 16.69 -5.14 8.04
N ARG A 204 17.04 -4.77 6.80
CA ARG A 204 17.79 -3.53 6.50
C ARG A 204 17.00 -2.30 6.95
N TRP A 205 15.71 -2.23 6.62
CA TRP A 205 14.82 -1.13 7.06
C TRP A 205 14.74 -1.04 8.58
N ARG A 206 14.54 -2.18 9.26
CA ARG A 206 14.54 -2.21 10.72
C ARG A 206 15.83 -1.61 11.30
N SER A 207 17.00 -2.00 10.78
CA SER A 207 18.27 -1.44 11.24
C SER A 207 18.40 0.05 10.89
N LYS A 208 17.98 0.46 9.69
CA LYS A 208 18.02 1.87 9.24
C LYS A 208 17.21 2.80 10.15
N TYR A 209 16.04 2.36 10.58
CA TYR A 209 15.06 3.21 11.24
C TYR A 209 15.02 3.08 12.76
N LEU A 210 15.40 1.94 13.34
CA LEU A 210 15.33 1.71 14.78
C LEU A 210 16.72 1.67 15.48
N SER A 211 17.82 1.68 14.73
CA SER A 211 19.18 1.69 15.29
C SER A 211 19.72 3.12 15.39
N LYS A 212 19.00 4.01 16.09
CA LYS A 212 19.48 5.34 16.44
C LYS A 212 19.74 5.43 17.93
#